data_b48e0e91eaa2a00168c06d17f5babb24
#
_entry.id   b48e0e91eaa2a00168c06d17f5babb24
#
_cell.length_a   1.000
_cell.length_b   1.000
_cell.length_c   1.000
_cell.angle_alpha   90.00
_cell.angle_beta   90.00
_cell.angle_gamma   90.00
#
_symmetry.space_group_name_H-M   'P 1'
#
loop_
_entity.id
_entity.type
_entity.pdbx_description
1 polymer ?
#
loop_
_entity_poly.entity_id
_entity_poly.type
_entity_poly.pdbx_seq_one_letter_code
_entity_poly.pdbx_strand_id
1 'polypeptide(L)'
;MKFDYSPTSESIHPSALVVPNATVVGDVSVGEQSSIWYQAVLRGDCESISIGPRTNIQDGVVLHADPGIPCRLGEKVTVGHGAIVHGAEVESNTMIGIRAVILNGAQIGRGCLIAAGSVIPEGMVIPPNRVVMGIPGKVVRETRESDQVRIDHAWQHYVKAQAAFRENPFPPN
;
A
#
# COMPACT_ATOMS: atom_id res chain seq x y z
N MET A 1 22.16 10.53 -11.57
CA MET A 1 21.19 10.09 -10.55
C MET A 1 21.96 9.34 -9.48
N LYS A 2 21.71 9.60 -8.20
CA LYS A 2 22.35 8.87 -7.09
C LYS A 2 21.25 8.03 -6.46
N PHE A 3 21.44 6.71 -6.47
CA PHE A 3 20.52 5.79 -5.80
C PHE A 3 20.88 5.68 -4.32
N ASP A 4 19.89 5.71 -3.44
CA ASP A 4 20.06 5.51 -2.00
C ASP A 4 19.44 4.18 -1.58
N TYR A 5 20.30 3.24 -1.19
CA TYR A 5 19.89 1.93 -0.68
C TYR A 5 20.08 1.81 0.85
N SER A 6 20.24 2.94 1.53
CA SER A 6 20.36 2.95 2.99
C SER A 6 19.11 2.36 3.63
N PRO A 7 19.26 1.55 4.69
CA PRO A 7 18.11 1.09 5.46
C PRO A 7 17.37 2.29 6.06
N THR A 8 16.07 2.34 5.87
CA THR A 8 15.22 3.37 6.47
C THR A 8 14.86 2.98 7.90
N SER A 9 15.18 3.82 8.87
CA SER A 9 14.77 3.61 10.27
C SER A 9 14.15 4.85 10.91
N GLU A 10 14.66 6.03 10.58
CA GLU A 10 14.26 7.29 11.24
C GLU A 10 12.85 7.77 10.85
N SER A 11 12.38 7.41 9.67
CA SER A 11 11.06 7.79 9.15
C SER A 11 9.96 6.74 9.38
N ILE A 12 10.27 5.66 10.13
CA ILE A 12 9.30 4.64 10.50
C ILE A 12 8.74 4.97 11.89
N HIS A 13 7.43 5.20 11.97
CA HIS A 13 6.79 5.50 13.27
C HIS A 13 7.00 4.33 14.26
N PRO A 14 7.30 4.59 15.56
CA PRO A 14 7.59 3.53 16.54
C PRO A 14 6.46 2.51 16.74
N SER A 15 5.22 2.90 16.47
CA SER A 15 4.07 1.98 16.51
C SER A 15 3.82 1.23 15.19
N ALA A 16 4.56 1.50 14.14
CA ALA A 16 4.46 0.73 12.90
C ALA A 16 5.17 -0.62 13.04
N LEU A 17 4.65 -1.66 12.40
CA LEU A 17 5.27 -2.97 12.32
C LEU A 17 5.99 -3.13 10.98
N VAL A 18 7.25 -3.50 11.01
CA VAL A 18 7.98 -4.02 9.84
C VAL A 18 8.49 -5.41 10.22
N VAL A 19 8.00 -6.45 9.56
CA VAL A 19 8.45 -7.83 9.86
C VAL A 19 9.89 -8.06 9.37
N PRO A 20 10.66 -8.97 10.00
CA PRO A 20 12.11 -9.08 9.77
C PRO A 20 12.54 -9.35 8.33
N ASN A 21 11.70 -9.98 7.50
CA ASN A 21 12.03 -10.30 6.11
C ASN A 21 11.36 -9.37 5.07
N ALA A 22 10.76 -8.28 5.51
CA ALA A 22 10.39 -7.18 4.63
C ALA A 22 11.63 -6.33 4.30
N THR A 23 11.69 -5.80 3.10
CA THR A 23 12.78 -4.91 2.64
C THR A 23 12.27 -3.48 2.57
N VAL A 24 12.86 -2.58 3.36
CA VAL A 24 12.55 -1.15 3.35
C VAL A 24 13.85 -0.37 3.23
N VAL A 25 14.05 0.30 2.09
CA VAL A 25 15.31 1.01 1.78
C VAL A 25 15.04 2.33 1.07
N GLY A 26 15.97 3.29 1.24
CA GLY A 26 15.89 4.61 0.64
C GLY A 26 14.94 5.57 1.36
N ASP A 27 14.35 6.51 0.64
CA ASP A 27 13.42 7.50 1.19
C ASP A 27 12.01 6.91 1.36
N VAL A 28 11.81 6.24 2.50
CA VAL A 28 10.52 5.61 2.86
C VAL A 28 10.04 6.11 4.21
N SER A 29 8.82 6.59 4.30
CA SER A 29 8.16 6.95 5.56
C SER A 29 6.95 6.06 5.84
N VAL A 30 6.78 5.63 7.11
CA VAL A 30 5.69 4.74 7.52
C VAL A 30 4.98 5.32 8.74
N GLY A 31 3.69 5.59 8.59
CA GLY A 31 2.83 6.20 9.62
C GLY A 31 2.48 5.26 10.77
N GLU A 32 1.86 5.85 11.81
CA GLU A 32 1.48 5.14 13.04
C GLU A 32 0.54 3.96 12.77
N GLN A 33 0.71 2.88 13.52
CA GLN A 33 -0.12 1.67 13.45
C GLN A 33 -0.21 1.04 12.05
N SER A 34 0.72 1.37 11.15
CA SER A 34 0.84 0.73 9.84
C SER A 34 1.67 -0.54 9.92
N SER A 35 1.50 -1.44 8.97
CA SER A 35 2.19 -2.74 9.00
C SER A 35 2.70 -3.17 7.62
N ILE A 36 3.96 -3.59 7.59
CA ILE A 36 4.67 -4.09 6.41
C ILE A 36 4.95 -5.57 6.65
N TRP A 37 4.36 -6.43 5.82
CA TRP A 37 4.33 -7.87 6.02
C TRP A 37 5.39 -8.62 5.22
N TYR A 38 5.37 -9.94 5.30
CA TYR A 38 6.44 -10.81 4.81
C TYR A 38 6.78 -10.61 3.34
N GLN A 39 8.07 -10.53 3.02
CA GLN A 39 8.59 -10.37 1.66
C GLN A 39 8.09 -9.13 0.91
N ALA A 40 7.46 -8.18 1.60
CA ALA A 40 7.15 -6.89 0.98
C ALA A 40 8.44 -6.11 0.71
N VAL A 41 8.50 -5.41 -0.42
CA VAL A 41 9.63 -4.58 -0.83
C VAL A 41 9.17 -3.15 -1.04
N LEU A 42 9.68 -2.23 -0.23
CA LEU A 42 9.48 -0.79 -0.34
C LEU A 42 10.83 -0.17 -0.68
N ARG A 43 11.02 0.20 -1.95
CA ARG A 43 12.30 0.68 -2.43
C ARG A 43 12.19 2.14 -2.92
N GLY A 44 12.53 3.07 -2.02
CA GLY A 44 12.54 4.51 -2.25
C GLY A 44 13.91 5.04 -2.67
N ASP A 45 14.61 4.32 -3.55
CA ASP A 45 15.96 4.63 -3.99
C ASP A 45 16.02 5.70 -5.10
N CYS A 46 14.94 5.90 -5.82
CA CYS A 46 14.81 6.86 -6.92
C CYS A 46 13.93 8.04 -6.56
N GLU A 47 12.88 7.81 -5.78
CA GLU A 47 11.89 8.80 -5.37
C GLU A 47 11.21 8.32 -4.08
N SER A 48 10.59 9.25 -3.34
CA SER A 48 10.00 8.99 -2.03
C SER A 48 8.79 8.04 -2.06
N ILE A 49 8.69 7.22 -1.01
CA ILE A 49 7.51 6.41 -0.71
C ILE A 49 6.94 6.86 0.64
N SER A 50 5.68 7.23 0.69
CA SER A 50 5.01 7.60 1.93
C SER A 50 3.79 6.73 2.22
N ILE A 51 3.76 6.15 3.42
CA ILE A 51 2.69 5.29 3.91
C ILE A 51 1.97 6.01 5.04
N GLY A 52 0.70 6.34 4.85
CA GLY A 52 -0.15 6.96 5.87
C GLY A 52 -0.47 6.03 7.04
N PRO A 53 -1.06 6.57 8.13
CA PRO A 53 -1.40 5.80 9.33
C PRO A 53 -2.36 4.63 9.05
N ARG A 54 -2.27 3.56 9.86
CA ARG A 54 -3.18 2.40 9.83
C ARG A 54 -3.30 1.72 8.46
N THR A 55 -2.27 1.90 7.62
CA THR A 55 -2.16 1.32 6.29
C THR A 55 -1.40 0.01 6.37
N ASN A 56 -1.83 -1.00 5.62
CA ASN A 56 -1.17 -2.30 5.61
C ASN A 56 -0.66 -2.67 4.22
N ILE A 57 0.59 -3.10 4.19
CA ILE A 57 1.30 -3.57 3.00
C ILE A 57 1.51 -5.06 3.17
N GLN A 58 0.70 -5.86 2.49
CA GLN A 58 0.64 -7.30 2.72
C GLN A 58 1.81 -8.06 2.06
N ASP A 59 1.84 -9.37 2.29
CA ASP A 59 2.94 -10.23 1.87
C ASP A 59 3.24 -10.11 0.37
N GLY A 60 4.52 -9.97 0.03
CA GLY A 60 5.00 -9.92 -1.35
C GLY A 60 4.61 -8.67 -2.15
N VAL A 61 4.07 -7.64 -1.51
CA VAL A 61 3.77 -6.36 -2.17
C VAL A 61 5.07 -5.66 -2.57
N VAL A 62 5.07 -5.02 -3.74
CA VAL A 62 6.18 -4.17 -4.18
C VAL A 62 5.69 -2.73 -4.32
N LEU A 63 6.35 -1.82 -3.59
CA LEU A 63 6.21 -0.37 -3.78
C LEU A 63 7.53 0.18 -4.31
N HIS A 64 7.43 0.94 -5.40
CA HIS A 64 8.56 1.63 -6.00
C HIS A 64 8.09 2.96 -6.62
N ALA A 65 9.02 3.78 -7.04
CA ALA A 65 8.72 5.08 -7.61
C ALA A 65 9.83 5.49 -8.59
N ASP A 66 9.45 6.10 -9.70
CA ASP A 66 10.38 6.69 -10.65
C ASP A 66 10.67 8.16 -10.30
N PRO A 67 11.81 8.73 -10.72
CA PRO A 67 12.17 10.11 -10.44
C PRO A 67 11.07 11.10 -10.82
N GLY A 68 10.65 11.93 -9.86
CA GLY A 68 9.59 12.92 -10.02
C GLY A 68 8.16 12.37 -9.92
N ILE A 69 7.98 11.06 -9.67
CA ILE A 69 6.67 10.41 -9.55
C ILE A 69 6.63 9.59 -8.25
N PRO A 70 6.46 10.23 -7.09
CA PRO A 70 6.48 9.55 -5.80
C PRO A 70 5.32 8.57 -5.62
N CYS A 71 5.52 7.57 -4.75
CA CYS A 71 4.47 6.64 -4.35
C CYS A 71 3.86 7.08 -3.00
N ARG A 72 2.58 7.47 -3.01
CA ARG A 72 1.90 7.98 -1.81
C ARG A 72 0.66 7.14 -1.50
N LEU A 73 0.62 6.59 -0.31
CA LEU A 73 -0.54 5.88 0.21
C LEU A 73 -1.10 6.65 1.42
N GLY A 74 -2.38 6.97 1.39
CA GLY A 74 -3.09 7.65 2.46
C GLY A 74 -3.29 6.78 3.71
N GLU A 75 -4.13 7.27 4.61
CA GLU A 75 -4.52 6.59 5.85
C GLU A 75 -5.49 5.43 5.56
N LYS A 76 -5.40 4.32 6.30
CA LYS A 76 -6.32 3.17 6.22
C LYS A 76 -6.39 2.55 4.82
N VAL A 77 -5.28 2.55 4.10
CA VAL A 77 -5.16 1.87 2.82
C VAL A 77 -4.79 0.41 3.07
N THR A 78 -5.45 -0.49 2.38
CA THR A 78 -5.07 -1.91 2.34
C THR A 78 -4.47 -2.23 0.99
N VAL A 79 -3.22 -2.70 0.98
CA VAL A 79 -2.56 -3.20 -0.24
C VAL A 79 -2.45 -4.72 -0.14
N GLY A 80 -3.27 -5.42 -0.92
CA GLY A 80 -3.42 -6.87 -0.90
C GLY A 80 -2.19 -7.63 -1.39
N HIS A 81 -2.04 -8.86 -0.94
CA HIS A 81 -0.90 -9.75 -1.21
C HIS A 81 -0.43 -9.71 -2.66
N GLY A 82 0.87 -9.52 -2.85
CA GLY A 82 1.51 -9.53 -4.16
C GLY A 82 1.10 -8.40 -5.12
N ALA A 83 0.40 -7.37 -4.65
CA ALA A 83 0.09 -6.20 -5.47
C ALA A 83 1.36 -5.37 -5.73
N ILE A 84 1.33 -4.59 -6.81
CA ILE A 84 2.40 -3.65 -7.16
C ILE A 84 1.81 -2.25 -7.23
N VAL A 85 2.43 -1.30 -6.54
CA VAL A 85 2.10 0.12 -6.67
C VAL A 85 3.36 0.88 -7.04
N HIS A 86 3.37 1.43 -8.23
CA HIS A 86 4.54 2.05 -8.83
C HIS A 86 4.24 3.52 -9.18
N GLY A 87 4.86 4.46 -8.44
CA GLY A 87 4.74 5.89 -8.70
C GLY A 87 3.29 6.39 -8.76
N ALA A 88 2.46 6.04 -7.79
CA ALA A 88 1.04 6.35 -7.80
C ALA A 88 0.58 7.00 -6.49
N GLU A 89 -0.54 7.69 -6.54
CA GLU A 89 -1.20 8.27 -5.39
C GLU A 89 -2.50 7.51 -5.07
N VAL A 90 -2.61 7.01 -3.83
CA VAL A 90 -3.79 6.28 -3.35
C VAL A 90 -4.34 6.99 -2.13
N GLU A 91 -5.51 7.59 -2.26
CA GLU A 91 -6.15 8.27 -1.14
C GLU A 91 -6.68 7.30 -0.06
N SER A 92 -6.98 7.88 1.10
CA SER A 92 -7.37 7.17 2.31
C SER A 92 -8.61 6.27 2.13
N ASN A 93 -8.76 5.27 3.01
CA ASN A 93 -9.89 4.33 3.00
C ASN A 93 -10.04 3.57 1.67
N THR A 94 -8.94 3.21 1.03
CA THR A 94 -8.93 2.53 -0.27
C THR A 94 -8.37 1.12 -0.13
N MET A 95 -8.94 0.19 -0.88
CA MET A 95 -8.48 -1.20 -0.93
C MET A 95 -7.91 -1.53 -2.31
N ILE A 96 -6.64 -1.85 -2.36
CA ILE A 96 -5.96 -2.44 -3.53
C ILE A 96 -6.03 -3.96 -3.39
N GLY A 97 -6.71 -4.62 -4.32
CA GLY A 97 -6.92 -6.06 -4.30
C GLY A 97 -5.64 -6.87 -4.53
N ILE A 98 -5.69 -8.15 -4.16
CA ILE A 98 -4.59 -9.11 -4.32
C ILE A 98 -4.08 -9.09 -5.77
N ARG A 99 -2.75 -8.99 -5.95
CA ARG A 99 -2.06 -8.97 -7.25
C ARG A 99 -2.54 -7.89 -8.22
N ALA A 100 -3.17 -6.84 -7.76
CA ALA A 100 -3.43 -5.67 -8.60
C ALA A 100 -2.12 -4.93 -8.91
N VAL A 101 -2.06 -4.28 -10.07
CA VAL A 101 -0.91 -3.49 -10.51
C VAL A 101 -1.38 -2.05 -10.76
N ILE A 102 -0.74 -1.11 -10.08
CA ILE A 102 -1.01 0.33 -10.22
C ILE A 102 0.25 0.97 -10.82
N LEU A 103 0.10 1.65 -11.94
CA LEU A 103 1.22 2.19 -12.70
C LEU A 103 1.42 3.70 -12.47
N ASN A 104 2.56 4.21 -12.98
CA ASN A 104 3.03 5.57 -12.79
C ASN A 104 1.98 6.66 -13.01
N GLY A 105 1.91 7.60 -12.08
CA GLY A 105 1.03 8.75 -12.17
C GLY A 105 -0.47 8.44 -11.99
N ALA A 106 -0.84 7.18 -11.72
CA ALA A 106 -2.22 6.86 -11.41
C ALA A 106 -2.65 7.54 -10.11
N GLN A 107 -3.88 8.07 -10.08
CA GLN A 107 -4.47 8.72 -8.92
C GLN A 107 -5.76 7.99 -8.55
N ILE A 108 -5.80 7.41 -7.36
CA ILE A 108 -6.93 6.64 -6.88
C ILE A 108 -7.58 7.39 -5.73
N GLY A 109 -8.80 7.87 -5.96
CA GLY A 109 -9.58 8.62 -4.97
C GLY A 109 -9.99 7.79 -3.77
N ARG A 110 -10.38 8.49 -2.70
CA ARG A 110 -10.81 7.91 -1.44
C ARG A 110 -11.93 6.88 -1.59
N GLY A 111 -11.92 5.87 -0.76
CA GLY A 111 -13.00 4.90 -0.64
C GLY A 111 -13.16 4.00 -1.85
N CYS A 112 -12.11 3.88 -2.68
CA CYS A 112 -12.12 3.01 -3.84
C CYS A 112 -11.80 1.55 -3.50
N LEU A 113 -12.31 0.64 -4.33
CA LEU A 113 -11.98 -0.77 -4.31
C LEU A 113 -11.43 -1.16 -5.68
N ILE A 114 -10.14 -1.44 -5.74
CA ILE A 114 -9.49 -2.01 -6.92
C ILE A 114 -9.55 -3.53 -6.79
N ALA A 115 -10.20 -4.19 -7.72
CA ALA A 115 -10.39 -5.65 -7.65
C ALA A 115 -9.06 -6.39 -7.83
N ALA A 116 -9.01 -7.62 -7.30
CA ALA A 116 -7.84 -8.48 -7.44
C ALA A 116 -7.45 -8.68 -8.92
N GLY A 117 -6.15 -8.67 -9.20
CA GLY A 117 -5.60 -8.86 -10.54
C GLY A 117 -5.88 -7.73 -11.54
N SER A 118 -6.45 -6.62 -11.11
CA SER A 118 -6.68 -5.46 -12.00
C SER A 118 -5.38 -4.74 -12.32
N VAL A 119 -5.28 -4.16 -13.52
CA VAL A 119 -4.14 -3.33 -13.94
C VAL A 119 -4.63 -1.91 -14.20
N ILE A 120 -4.19 -0.96 -13.37
CA ILE A 120 -4.50 0.46 -13.50
C ILE A 120 -3.42 1.12 -14.34
N PRO A 121 -3.76 1.60 -15.55
CA PRO A 121 -2.80 2.22 -16.47
C PRO A 121 -2.17 3.50 -15.91
N GLU A 122 -1.03 3.86 -16.51
CA GLU A 122 -0.33 5.11 -16.21
C GLU A 122 -1.25 6.33 -16.35
N GLY A 123 -1.13 7.26 -15.40
CA GLY A 123 -1.88 8.52 -15.41
C GLY A 123 -3.40 8.38 -15.24
N MET A 124 -3.92 7.17 -15.02
CA MET A 124 -5.37 7.00 -14.84
C MET A 124 -5.84 7.68 -13.57
N VAL A 125 -6.87 8.53 -13.70
CA VAL A 125 -7.53 9.20 -12.56
C VAL A 125 -8.84 8.47 -12.24
N ILE A 126 -8.95 7.94 -11.03
CA ILE A 126 -10.13 7.25 -10.52
C ILE A 126 -10.79 8.15 -9.46
N PRO A 127 -12.01 8.65 -9.71
CA PRO A 127 -12.75 9.46 -8.73
C PRO A 127 -13.00 8.69 -7.42
N PRO A 128 -13.28 9.38 -6.31
CA PRO A 128 -13.62 8.74 -5.04
C PRO A 128 -14.81 7.78 -5.15
N ASN A 129 -14.83 6.77 -4.28
CA ASN A 129 -15.93 5.80 -4.13
C ASN A 129 -16.23 5.02 -5.43
N ARG A 130 -15.21 4.48 -6.06
CA ARG A 130 -15.36 3.64 -7.27
C ARG A 130 -14.86 2.23 -7.06
N VAL A 131 -15.53 1.29 -7.71
CA VAL A 131 -15.03 -0.08 -7.90
C VAL A 131 -14.44 -0.17 -9.30
N VAL A 132 -13.18 -0.64 -9.36
CA VAL A 132 -12.43 -0.79 -10.61
C VAL A 132 -12.04 -2.24 -10.80
N MET A 133 -12.22 -2.78 -12.01
CA MET A 133 -11.91 -4.17 -12.33
C MET A 133 -11.32 -4.30 -13.74
N GLY A 134 -10.49 -5.32 -13.93
CA GLY A 134 -10.06 -5.80 -15.25
C GLY A 134 -8.65 -5.36 -15.69
N ILE A 135 -8.27 -5.79 -16.89
CA ILE A 135 -7.00 -5.49 -17.57
C ILE A 135 -7.33 -5.02 -19.01
N PRO A 136 -7.22 -3.71 -19.33
CA PRO A 136 -6.97 -2.60 -18.41
C PRO A 136 -8.13 -2.38 -17.44
N GLY A 137 -7.84 -1.83 -16.26
CA GLY A 137 -8.82 -1.52 -15.24
C GLY A 137 -9.85 -0.50 -15.71
N LYS A 138 -11.14 -0.76 -15.43
CA LYS A 138 -12.24 0.14 -15.75
C LYS A 138 -13.10 0.37 -14.52
N VAL A 139 -13.58 1.60 -14.34
CA VAL A 139 -14.60 1.89 -13.35
C VAL A 139 -15.88 1.16 -13.74
N VAL A 140 -16.34 0.24 -12.91
CA VAL A 140 -17.52 -0.58 -13.21
C VAL A 140 -18.76 -0.12 -12.47
N ARG A 141 -18.58 0.54 -11.30
CA ARG A 141 -19.68 1.11 -10.51
C ARG A 141 -19.16 1.97 -9.36
N GLU A 142 -20.05 2.63 -8.68
CA GLU A 142 -19.78 3.20 -7.36
C GLU A 142 -19.65 2.12 -6.28
N THR A 143 -18.90 2.43 -5.22
CA THR A 143 -18.86 1.58 -4.04
C THR A 143 -20.23 1.60 -3.33
N ARG A 144 -20.61 0.45 -2.78
CA ARG A 144 -21.78 0.26 -1.93
C ARG A 144 -21.37 0.20 -0.46
N GLU A 145 -22.33 0.27 0.43
CA GLU A 145 -22.07 0.10 1.87
C GLU A 145 -21.31 -1.20 2.17
N SER A 146 -21.67 -2.30 1.51
CA SER A 146 -20.95 -3.59 1.67
C SER A 146 -19.49 -3.54 1.24
N ASP A 147 -19.13 -2.71 0.25
CA ASP A 147 -17.75 -2.50 -0.16
C ASP A 147 -17.00 -1.69 0.90
N GLN A 148 -17.63 -0.65 1.46
CA GLN A 148 -17.03 0.17 2.53
C GLN A 148 -16.82 -0.66 3.80
N VAL A 149 -17.79 -1.47 4.20
CA VAL A 149 -17.64 -2.43 5.32
C VAL A 149 -16.46 -3.37 5.10
N ARG A 150 -16.26 -3.86 3.87
CA ARG A 150 -15.11 -4.71 3.50
C ARG A 150 -13.79 -3.97 3.61
N ILE A 151 -13.73 -2.72 3.12
CA ILE A 151 -12.54 -1.87 3.20
C ILE A 151 -12.19 -1.62 4.67
N ASP A 152 -13.17 -1.24 5.48
CA ASP A 152 -12.96 -0.95 6.91
C ASP A 152 -12.54 -2.19 7.70
N HIS A 153 -13.17 -3.33 7.43
CA HIS A 153 -12.79 -4.60 8.07
C HIS A 153 -11.33 -4.96 7.74
N ALA A 154 -10.88 -4.74 6.51
CA ALA A 154 -9.53 -5.10 6.08
C ALA A 154 -8.46 -4.33 6.87
N TRP A 155 -8.49 -2.99 6.91
CA TRP A 155 -7.49 -2.23 7.63
C TRP A 155 -7.55 -2.47 9.15
N GLN A 156 -8.77 -2.59 9.73
CA GLN A 156 -8.94 -2.88 11.15
C GLN A 156 -8.37 -4.24 11.54
N HIS A 157 -8.55 -5.26 10.68
CA HIS A 157 -7.97 -6.57 10.88
C HIS A 157 -6.44 -6.47 11.02
N TYR A 158 -5.78 -5.74 10.12
CA TYR A 158 -4.32 -5.61 10.12
C TYR A 158 -3.78 -4.74 11.28
N VAL A 159 -4.52 -3.76 11.75
CA VAL A 159 -4.18 -3.04 12.99
C VAL A 159 -4.20 -3.99 14.20
N LYS A 160 -5.17 -4.90 14.29
CA LYS A 160 -5.22 -5.94 15.33
C LYS A 160 -4.12 -6.99 15.16
N ALA A 161 -3.91 -7.45 13.93
CA ALA A 161 -2.89 -8.47 13.62
C ALA A 161 -1.47 -7.99 13.98
N GLN A 162 -1.12 -6.74 13.65
CA GLN A 162 0.18 -6.19 14.04
C GLN A 162 0.38 -6.09 15.56
N ALA A 163 -0.67 -5.75 16.31
CA ALA A 163 -0.61 -5.71 17.77
C ALA A 163 -0.34 -7.12 18.34
N ALA A 164 -1.09 -8.11 17.86
CA ALA A 164 -0.90 -9.51 18.25
C ALA A 164 0.51 -10.03 17.89
N PHE A 165 1.05 -9.64 16.72
CA PHE A 165 2.41 -10.02 16.31
C PHE A 165 3.47 -9.44 17.26
N ARG A 166 3.29 -8.21 17.74
CA ARG A 166 4.22 -7.58 18.69
C ARG A 166 4.23 -8.27 20.05
N GLU A 167 3.08 -8.77 20.50
CA GLU A 167 2.97 -9.51 21.75
C GLU A 167 3.60 -10.90 21.66
N ASN A 168 3.48 -11.57 20.50
CA ASN A 168 4.00 -12.91 20.24
C ASN A 168 4.70 -12.98 18.87
N PRO A 169 5.87 -12.36 18.71
CA PRO A 169 6.61 -12.44 17.46
C PRO A 169 7.04 -13.89 17.21
N PHE A 170 6.84 -14.38 15.98
CA PHE A 170 7.40 -15.68 15.60
C PHE A 170 8.92 -15.64 15.79
N PRO A 171 9.52 -16.68 16.44
CA PRO A 171 10.96 -16.74 16.51
C PRO A 171 11.53 -16.74 15.08
N PRO A 172 12.67 -16.07 14.84
CA PRO A 172 13.36 -16.18 13.56
C PRO A 172 13.72 -17.65 13.32
N ASN A 173 13.39 -18.14 12.12
CA ASN A 173 13.81 -19.47 11.68
C ASN A 173 15.33 -19.57 11.62
#